data_3b2bc9f793b0709c0a11df43e1a85efa
#
_entry.id   3b2bc9f793b0709c0a11df43e1a85efa
#
_cell.length_a   1.000
_cell.length_b   1.000
_cell.length_c   1.000
_cell.angle_alpha   90.00
_cell.angle_beta   90.00
_cell.angle_gamma   90.00
#
_symmetry.space_group_name_H-M   'P 1'
#
loop_
_entity.id
_entity.type
_entity.pdbx_description
1 polymer ?
#
loop_
_entity_poly.entity_id
_entity_poly.type
_entity_poly.pdbx_seq_one_letter_code
_entity_poly.pdbx_strand_id
1 'polypeptide(L)'
;MEETENMKHFTGRELPDNALKASMADGTPYVLPPWRVNDIILLAIETLSDVDYYRDDFDYKKMIREQGIKIKKFSAFSPDNLEKFRKISLSRWEEGICALFPHPVTGEQCRIIAYNENRNSIECMQIVFHEYAHIKLHHTQQSINGEVEATCFALAMTMFLLLEQLFHVGKTVVNAAGKPFLVQTIRNAIKQKEA
;
A
#
# COMPACT_ATOMS: atom_id res chain seq x y z
N MET A 1 21.01 25.30 -1.22
CA MET A 1 19.81 25.84 -1.89
C MET A 1 19.43 24.89 -3.03
N GLU A 2 19.38 23.56 -2.73
CA GLU A 2 19.11 22.47 -3.68
C GLU A 2 17.97 21.53 -3.25
N GLU A 3 17.27 21.88 -2.16
CA GLU A 3 16.23 20.99 -1.60
C GLU A 3 14.79 21.24 -2.14
N THR A 4 14.60 22.25 -2.96
CA THR A 4 13.25 22.68 -3.38
C THR A 4 12.79 22.16 -4.75
N GLU A 5 13.62 21.46 -5.51
CA GLU A 5 13.23 20.96 -6.85
C GLU A 5 12.65 19.54 -6.88
N ASN A 6 12.60 18.81 -5.76
CA ASN A 6 12.21 17.39 -5.75
C ASN A 6 10.80 17.11 -5.23
N MET A 7 9.94 18.12 -5.07
CA MET A 7 8.52 17.92 -4.76
C MET A 7 7.67 17.75 -6.02
N LYS A 8 8.13 17.00 -6.98
CA LYS A 8 7.32 16.60 -8.13
C LYS A 8 6.68 15.25 -7.84
N HIS A 9 5.39 15.17 -8.16
CA HIS A 9 4.49 14.01 -8.07
C HIS A 9 5.14 12.64 -7.83
N PHE A 10 4.45 11.75 -7.12
CA PHE A 10 4.87 10.37 -6.97
C PHE A 10 5.37 9.81 -8.30
N THR A 11 6.67 9.52 -8.38
CA THR A 11 7.32 9.07 -9.62
C THR A 11 7.63 7.57 -9.61
N GLY A 12 7.29 6.84 -8.54
CA GLY A 12 7.72 5.44 -8.34
C GLY A 12 9.22 5.31 -8.05
N ARG A 13 9.91 6.40 -7.76
CA ARG A 13 11.35 6.43 -7.53
C ARG A 13 11.70 5.75 -6.22
N GLU A 14 12.52 4.72 -6.27
CA GLU A 14 13.05 4.06 -5.09
C GLU A 14 14.04 4.95 -4.33
N LEU A 15 14.07 4.78 -3.00
CA LEU A 15 15.08 5.41 -2.16
C LEU A 15 16.46 4.81 -2.46
N PRO A 16 17.53 5.60 -2.41
CA PRO A 16 18.87 5.07 -2.55
C PRO A 16 19.21 4.06 -1.46
N ASP A 17 19.73 2.90 -1.82
CA ASP A 17 20.13 1.85 -0.86
C ASP A 17 21.11 2.32 0.24
N ASN A 18 21.92 3.34 -0.06
CA ASN A 18 22.88 3.89 0.89
C ASN A 18 22.22 4.62 2.07
N ALA A 19 21.00 5.19 1.90
CA ALA A 19 20.29 5.88 2.98
C ALA A 19 19.99 4.91 4.14
N LEU A 20 19.54 3.70 3.81
CA LEU A 20 19.27 2.67 4.81
C LEU A 20 20.54 2.12 5.45
N LYS A 21 21.59 1.87 4.65
CA LYS A 21 22.87 1.35 5.16
C LYS A 21 23.51 2.30 6.16
N ALA A 22 23.45 3.60 5.91
CA ALA A 22 23.96 4.61 6.85
C ALA A 22 23.19 4.59 8.17
N SER A 23 21.85 4.54 8.12
CA SER A 23 21.01 4.45 9.31
C SER A 23 21.25 3.17 10.12
N MET A 24 21.44 2.03 9.46
CA MET A 24 21.71 0.77 10.15
C MET A 24 23.10 0.73 10.79
N ALA A 25 24.08 1.42 10.20
CA ALA A 25 25.45 1.43 10.68
C ALA A 25 25.62 2.16 12.03
N ASP A 26 24.83 3.22 12.26
CA ASP A 26 24.85 3.99 13.51
C ASP A 26 23.80 3.55 14.54
N GLY A 27 22.99 2.53 14.20
CA GLY A 27 21.94 1.99 15.08
C GLY A 27 20.69 2.86 15.18
N THR A 28 20.59 3.93 14.39
CA THR A 28 19.37 4.74 14.35
C THR A 28 18.27 4.01 13.56
N PRO A 29 16.99 4.15 13.93
CA PRO A 29 15.88 3.62 13.13
C PRO A 29 15.86 4.28 11.75
N TYR A 30 15.70 3.48 10.71
CA TYR A 30 15.46 4.03 9.38
C TYR A 30 14.10 4.72 9.31
N VAL A 31 14.12 5.98 8.91
CA VAL A 31 12.92 6.80 8.74
C VAL A 31 12.87 7.28 7.29
N LEU A 32 11.73 7.08 6.63
CA LEU A 32 11.52 7.62 5.29
C LEU A 32 11.67 9.14 5.30
N PRO A 33 12.31 9.73 4.29
CA PRO A 33 12.33 11.18 4.15
C PRO A 33 10.91 11.76 4.09
N PRO A 34 10.63 12.93 4.67
CA PRO A 34 9.30 13.51 4.71
C PRO A 34 8.61 13.63 3.34
N TRP A 35 9.37 14.00 2.31
CA TRP A 35 8.85 14.08 0.94
C TRP A 35 8.37 12.72 0.43
N ARG A 36 9.09 11.63 0.77
CA ARG A 36 8.69 10.27 0.34
C ARG A 36 7.46 9.78 1.08
N VAL A 37 7.36 10.08 2.38
CA VAL A 37 6.15 9.82 3.17
C VAL A 37 4.95 10.53 2.57
N ASN A 38 5.10 11.81 2.20
CA ASN A 38 4.04 12.58 1.56
C ASN A 38 3.60 11.96 0.23
N ASP A 39 4.52 11.56 -0.63
CA ASP A 39 4.22 10.90 -1.90
C ASP A 39 3.41 9.61 -1.68
N ILE A 40 3.82 8.80 -0.72
CA ILE A 40 3.14 7.53 -0.40
C ILE A 40 1.74 7.78 0.17
N ILE A 41 1.59 8.75 1.05
CA ILE A 41 0.28 9.14 1.58
C ILE A 41 -0.62 9.67 0.47
N LEU A 42 -0.09 10.50 -0.43
CA LEU A 42 -0.85 11.00 -1.59
C LEU A 42 -1.32 9.84 -2.47
N LEU A 43 -0.44 8.89 -2.78
CA LEU A 43 -0.80 7.71 -3.56
C LEU A 43 -1.90 6.88 -2.88
N ALA A 44 -1.83 6.71 -1.55
CA ALA A 44 -2.87 6.02 -0.80
C ALA A 44 -4.22 6.75 -0.89
N ILE A 45 -4.21 8.08 -0.75
CA ILE A 45 -5.40 8.93 -0.89
C ILE A 45 -5.96 8.85 -2.32
N GLU A 46 -5.13 8.94 -3.34
CA GLU A 46 -5.55 8.81 -4.74
C GLU A 46 -6.16 7.44 -5.00
N THR A 47 -5.52 6.38 -4.51
CA THR A 47 -6.02 5.01 -4.64
C THR A 47 -7.41 4.83 -4.03
N LEU A 48 -7.70 5.48 -2.90
CA LEU A 48 -9.02 5.45 -2.26
C LEU A 48 -10.01 6.41 -2.91
N SER A 49 -9.55 7.56 -3.42
CA SER A 49 -10.42 8.57 -4.04
C SER A 49 -11.07 8.11 -5.34
N ASP A 50 -10.47 7.14 -6.00
CA ASP A 50 -10.98 6.56 -7.25
C ASP A 50 -12.11 5.55 -7.01
N VAL A 51 -12.41 5.23 -5.74
CA VAL A 51 -13.44 4.26 -5.35
C VAL A 51 -14.32 4.81 -4.22
N ASP A 52 -15.53 4.30 -4.12
CA ASP A 52 -16.48 4.69 -3.06
C ASP A 52 -16.15 4.00 -1.72
N TYR A 53 -14.92 4.17 -1.23
CA TYR A 53 -14.39 3.48 -0.03
C TYR A 53 -15.12 3.81 1.28
N TYR A 54 -15.93 4.87 1.28
CA TYR A 54 -16.73 5.32 2.43
C TYR A 54 -18.08 4.60 2.56
N ARG A 55 -18.40 3.68 1.65
CA ARG A 55 -19.64 2.90 1.69
C ARG A 55 -19.50 1.73 2.65
N ASP A 56 -20.62 1.36 3.31
CA ASP A 56 -20.67 0.24 4.24
C ASP A 56 -20.36 -1.11 3.59
N ASP A 57 -20.59 -1.22 2.27
CA ASP A 57 -20.35 -2.42 1.47
C ASP A 57 -18.96 -2.41 0.78
N PHE A 58 -18.07 -1.49 1.16
CA PHE A 58 -16.74 -1.41 0.56
C PHE A 58 -15.90 -2.66 0.83
N ASP A 59 -15.51 -3.34 -0.23
CA ASP A 59 -14.60 -4.49 -0.21
C ASP A 59 -13.26 -4.11 -0.87
N TYR A 60 -12.23 -3.88 -0.05
CA TYR A 60 -10.88 -3.56 -0.52
C TYR A 60 -10.28 -4.66 -1.39
N LYS A 61 -10.66 -5.94 -1.16
CA LYS A 61 -10.19 -7.05 -2.00
C LYS A 61 -10.84 -7.01 -3.38
N LYS A 62 -12.10 -6.60 -3.47
CA LYS A 62 -12.79 -6.39 -4.74
C LYS A 62 -12.13 -5.25 -5.52
N MET A 63 -11.90 -4.11 -4.86
CA MET A 63 -11.17 -2.97 -5.45
C MET A 63 -9.83 -3.39 -6.09
N ILE A 64 -9.03 -4.19 -5.38
CA ILE A 64 -7.73 -4.65 -5.87
C ILE A 64 -7.91 -5.65 -7.02
N ARG A 65 -8.90 -6.55 -6.96
CA ARG A 65 -9.18 -7.53 -8.03
C ARG A 65 -9.62 -6.85 -9.33
N GLU A 66 -10.37 -5.76 -9.25
CA GLU A 66 -10.80 -4.99 -10.41
C GLU A 66 -9.63 -4.37 -11.20
N GLN A 67 -8.45 -4.26 -10.56
CA GLN A 67 -7.19 -3.87 -11.22
C GLN A 67 -6.42 -5.05 -11.84
N GLY A 68 -7.05 -6.22 -11.98
CA GLY A 68 -6.44 -7.41 -12.57
C GLY A 68 -5.47 -8.15 -11.63
N ILE A 69 -5.52 -7.89 -10.33
CA ILE A 69 -4.67 -8.53 -9.32
C ILE A 69 -5.42 -9.68 -8.67
N LYS A 70 -4.82 -10.87 -8.69
CA LYS A 70 -5.39 -12.06 -8.03
C LYS A 70 -5.04 -12.06 -6.55
N ILE A 71 -6.06 -12.09 -5.69
CA ILE A 71 -5.87 -12.21 -4.24
C ILE A 71 -6.23 -13.62 -3.80
N LYS A 72 -5.33 -14.30 -3.11
CA LYS A 72 -5.47 -15.66 -2.63
C LYS A 72 -5.07 -15.79 -1.16
N LYS A 73 -5.69 -16.70 -0.44
CA LYS A 73 -5.26 -17.13 0.89
C LYS A 73 -4.09 -18.10 0.77
N PHE A 74 -3.24 -18.20 1.76
CA PHE A 74 -2.16 -19.21 1.78
C PHE A 74 -2.71 -20.62 1.69
N SER A 75 -3.83 -20.92 2.31
CA SER A 75 -4.52 -22.21 2.23
C SER A 75 -4.97 -22.61 0.81
N ALA A 76 -5.00 -21.68 -0.12
CA ALA A 76 -5.33 -21.97 -1.53
C ALA A 76 -4.15 -22.58 -2.32
N PHE A 77 -2.98 -22.70 -1.70
CA PHE A 77 -1.77 -23.24 -2.32
C PHE A 77 -1.32 -24.52 -1.60
N SER A 78 -0.72 -25.45 -2.35
CA SER A 78 0.10 -26.49 -1.72
C SER A 78 1.36 -25.86 -1.10
N PRO A 79 1.96 -26.50 -0.06
CA PRO A 79 3.20 -26.00 0.55
C PRO A 79 4.31 -25.73 -0.50
N ASP A 80 4.50 -26.66 -1.45
CA ASP A 80 5.51 -26.52 -2.50
C ASP A 80 5.26 -25.32 -3.41
N ASN A 81 4.00 -25.05 -3.74
CA ASN A 81 3.65 -23.90 -4.57
C ASN A 81 3.81 -22.59 -3.80
N LEU A 82 3.43 -22.57 -2.52
CA LEU A 82 3.62 -21.42 -1.67
C LEU A 82 5.12 -21.06 -1.58
N GLU A 83 5.99 -22.05 -1.39
CA GLU A 83 7.43 -21.86 -1.35
C GLU A 83 8.00 -21.34 -2.67
N LYS A 84 7.49 -21.83 -3.81
CA LYS A 84 7.86 -21.28 -5.13
C LYS A 84 7.48 -19.83 -5.28
N PHE A 85 6.27 -19.43 -4.83
CA PHE A 85 5.85 -18.03 -4.86
C PHE A 85 6.67 -17.15 -3.93
N ARG A 86 7.06 -17.64 -2.75
CA ARG A 86 7.96 -16.92 -1.83
C ARG A 86 9.31 -16.55 -2.49
N LYS A 87 9.87 -17.46 -3.30
CA LYS A 87 11.15 -17.24 -4.01
C LYS A 87 11.10 -16.13 -5.05
N ILE A 88 9.93 -15.85 -5.61
CA ILE A 88 9.74 -14.78 -6.60
C ILE A 88 8.95 -13.58 -6.04
N SER A 89 8.66 -13.59 -4.74
CA SER A 89 7.96 -12.50 -4.08
C SER A 89 8.79 -11.22 -4.10
N LEU A 90 8.13 -10.09 -4.29
CA LEU A 90 8.72 -8.75 -4.10
C LEU A 90 8.80 -8.40 -2.62
N SER A 91 7.91 -8.98 -1.80
CA SER A 91 7.91 -8.81 -0.36
C SER A 91 8.86 -9.78 0.34
N ARG A 92 9.47 -9.31 1.41
CA ARG A 92 10.25 -10.12 2.35
C ARG A 92 9.42 -10.54 3.57
N TRP A 93 8.21 -10.04 3.68
CA TRP A 93 7.34 -10.32 4.82
C TRP A 93 6.74 -11.72 4.73
N GLU A 94 6.92 -12.53 5.78
CA GLU A 94 6.47 -13.94 5.77
C GLU A 94 4.94 -14.10 5.77
N GLU A 95 4.21 -13.06 6.16
CA GLU A 95 2.75 -13.06 6.24
C GLU A 95 2.05 -12.79 4.90
N GLY A 96 2.81 -12.28 3.91
CA GLY A 96 2.32 -11.96 2.59
C GLY A 96 3.23 -12.40 1.47
N ILE A 97 2.73 -12.36 0.27
CA ILE A 97 3.46 -12.60 -0.98
C ILE A 97 2.91 -11.65 -2.04
N CYS A 98 3.77 -10.87 -2.66
CA CYS A 98 3.48 -10.17 -3.91
C CYS A 98 4.34 -10.75 -5.03
N ALA A 99 3.75 -11.41 -6.01
CA ALA A 99 4.48 -12.01 -7.11
C ALA A 99 3.99 -11.50 -8.47
N LEU A 100 4.95 -11.10 -9.29
CA LEU A 100 4.76 -10.67 -10.67
C LEU A 100 5.50 -11.65 -11.61
N PHE A 101 4.79 -12.25 -12.54
CA PHE A 101 5.37 -13.21 -13.47
C PHE A 101 4.58 -13.28 -14.78
N PRO A 102 5.21 -13.62 -15.91
CA PRO A 102 4.51 -13.79 -17.17
C PRO A 102 3.59 -15.03 -17.12
N HIS A 103 2.40 -14.90 -17.66
CA HIS A 103 1.51 -16.05 -17.84
C HIS A 103 2.14 -17.04 -18.84
N PRO A 104 2.23 -18.34 -18.52
CA PRO A 104 3.01 -19.29 -19.31
C PRO A 104 2.49 -19.48 -20.74
N VAL A 105 1.22 -19.16 -21.01
CA VAL A 105 0.61 -19.35 -22.34
C VAL A 105 0.45 -18.02 -23.08
N THR A 106 -0.02 -16.97 -22.40
CA THR A 106 -0.32 -15.68 -23.06
C THR A 106 0.83 -14.68 -23.02
N GLY A 107 1.81 -14.88 -22.13
CA GLY A 107 2.89 -13.93 -21.88
C GLY A 107 2.47 -12.68 -21.11
N GLU A 108 1.17 -12.50 -20.84
CA GLU A 108 0.67 -11.37 -20.08
C GLU A 108 1.17 -11.40 -18.63
N GLN A 109 1.41 -10.22 -18.06
CA GLN A 109 1.87 -10.14 -16.68
C GLN A 109 0.78 -10.54 -15.70
N CYS A 110 0.99 -11.66 -15.02
CA CYS A 110 0.19 -12.07 -13.87
C CYS A 110 0.65 -11.34 -12.60
N ARG A 111 -0.32 -10.87 -11.83
CA ARG A 111 -0.11 -10.22 -10.54
C ARG A 111 -0.87 -10.98 -9.47
N ILE A 112 -0.16 -11.50 -8.48
CA ILE A 112 -0.76 -12.29 -7.40
C ILE A 112 -0.35 -11.69 -6.06
N ILE A 113 -1.34 -11.49 -5.20
CA ILE A 113 -1.17 -11.25 -3.77
C ILE A 113 -1.67 -12.50 -3.05
N ALA A 114 -0.82 -13.10 -2.22
CA ALA A 114 -1.23 -14.14 -1.29
C ALA A 114 -0.99 -13.68 0.14
N TYR A 115 -1.85 -14.09 1.07
CA TYR A 115 -1.79 -13.61 2.45
C TYR A 115 -2.14 -14.71 3.45
N ASN A 116 -1.59 -14.61 4.66
CA ASN A 116 -1.93 -15.47 5.79
C ASN A 116 -3.30 -15.06 6.34
N GLU A 117 -4.30 -15.90 6.13
CA GLU A 117 -5.66 -15.69 6.61
C GLU A 117 -5.89 -16.02 8.08
N ASN A 118 -4.89 -16.58 8.78
CA ASN A 118 -4.98 -16.93 10.20
C ASN A 118 -4.76 -15.72 11.13
N ARG A 119 -4.79 -14.54 10.57
CA ARG A 119 -4.71 -13.26 11.28
C ARG A 119 -6.10 -12.66 11.45
N ASN A 120 -6.23 -11.69 12.35
CA ASN A 120 -7.50 -10.95 12.47
C ASN A 120 -7.78 -10.10 11.21
N SER A 121 -8.98 -9.56 11.10
CA SER A 121 -9.42 -8.85 9.89
C SER A 121 -8.59 -7.61 9.56
N ILE A 122 -8.13 -6.87 10.58
CA ILE A 122 -7.31 -5.68 10.40
C ILE A 122 -5.90 -6.08 9.96
N GLU A 123 -5.32 -7.10 10.59
CA GLU A 123 -4.02 -7.63 10.18
C GLU A 123 -4.07 -8.18 8.75
N CYS A 124 -5.10 -8.95 8.39
CA CYS A 124 -5.28 -9.41 7.01
C CYS A 124 -5.39 -8.25 6.02
N MET A 125 -6.06 -7.18 6.40
CA MET A 125 -6.16 -5.97 5.57
C MET A 125 -4.80 -5.30 5.40
N GLN A 126 -4.03 -5.16 6.48
CA GLN A 126 -2.68 -4.60 6.44
C GLN A 126 -1.74 -5.44 5.59
N ILE A 127 -1.78 -6.78 5.70
CA ILE A 127 -0.99 -7.68 4.86
C ILE A 127 -1.33 -7.46 3.39
N VAL A 128 -2.61 -7.48 3.04
CA VAL A 128 -3.02 -7.31 1.64
C VAL A 128 -2.64 -5.92 1.10
N PHE A 129 -2.76 -4.86 1.88
CA PHE A 129 -2.33 -3.53 1.46
C PHE A 129 -0.81 -3.40 1.35
N HIS A 130 -0.05 -4.07 2.22
CA HIS A 130 1.40 -4.12 2.11
C HIS A 130 1.84 -4.78 0.79
N GLU A 131 1.27 -5.94 0.47
CA GLU A 131 1.57 -6.63 -0.79
C GLU A 131 1.07 -5.84 -2.02
N TYR A 132 -0.06 -5.17 -1.89
CA TYR A 132 -0.58 -4.28 -2.93
C TYR A 132 0.31 -3.06 -3.15
N ALA A 133 0.93 -2.54 -2.09
CA ALA A 133 1.87 -1.43 -2.16
C ALA A 133 3.07 -1.75 -3.06
N HIS A 134 3.62 -2.96 -3.02
CA HIS A 134 4.72 -3.34 -3.91
C HIS A 134 4.35 -3.16 -5.39
N ILE A 135 3.08 -3.39 -5.76
CA ILE A 135 2.58 -3.18 -7.11
C ILE A 135 2.39 -1.69 -7.40
N LYS A 136 1.76 -0.95 -6.48
CA LYS A 136 1.45 0.48 -6.65
C LYS A 136 2.69 1.36 -6.67
N LEU A 137 3.70 0.99 -5.91
CA LEU A 137 4.99 1.67 -5.80
C LEU A 137 5.99 1.20 -6.86
N HIS A 138 5.57 0.28 -7.75
CA HIS A 138 6.39 -0.27 -8.83
C HIS A 138 7.71 -0.92 -8.37
N HIS A 139 7.70 -1.58 -7.21
CA HIS A 139 8.87 -2.33 -6.77
C HIS A 139 9.16 -3.46 -7.75
N THR A 140 10.44 -3.65 -8.09
CA THR A 140 10.90 -4.62 -9.08
C THR A 140 11.68 -5.78 -8.46
N GLN A 141 12.11 -5.61 -7.21
CA GLN A 141 12.90 -6.58 -6.46
C GLN A 141 12.66 -6.44 -4.96
N GLN A 142 13.05 -7.45 -4.21
CA GLN A 142 13.07 -7.38 -2.75
C GLN A 142 14.09 -6.34 -2.28
N SER A 143 13.64 -5.40 -1.48
CA SER A 143 14.52 -4.42 -0.85
C SER A 143 13.99 -4.01 0.51
N ILE A 144 14.87 -3.60 1.42
CA ILE A 144 14.44 -3.10 2.74
C ILE A 144 13.69 -1.77 2.57
N ASN A 145 14.13 -0.93 1.65
CA ASN A 145 13.42 0.31 1.31
C ASN A 145 11.99 0.01 0.85
N GLY A 146 11.83 -0.94 -0.06
CA GLY A 146 10.52 -1.37 -0.53
C GLY A 146 9.61 -1.87 0.58
N GLU A 147 10.13 -2.59 1.57
CA GLU A 147 9.36 -3.04 2.74
C GLU A 147 8.89 -1.86 3.61
N VAL A 148 9.77 -0.87 3.85
CA VAL A 148 9.41 0.32 4.64
C VAL A 148 8.37 1.17 3.90
N GLU A 149 8.52 1.36 2.60
CA GLU A 149 7.57 2.07 1.77
C GLU A 149 6.22 1.35 1.71
N ALA A 150 6.23 0.03 1.51
CA ALA A 150 5.03 -0.78 1.48
C ALA A 150 4.28 -0.75 2.83
N THR A 151 5.03 -0.79 3.94
CA THR A 151 4.46 -0.62 5.28
C THR A 151 3.83 0.76 5.47
N CYS A 152 4.50 1.83 5.03
CA CYS A 152 3.97 3.20 5.10
C CYS A 152 2.65 3.32 4.31
N PHE A 153 2.59 2.81 3.09
CA PHE A 153 1.39 2.79 2.28
C PHE A 153 0.25 1.99 2.93
N ALA A 154 0.55 0.78 3.41
CA ALA A 154 -0.43 -0.08 4.06
C ALA A 154 -1.02 0.56 5.32
N LEU A 155 -0.19 1.21 6.14
CA LEU A 155 -0.65 1.96 7.30
C LEU A 155 -1.54 3.13 6.89
N ALA A 156 -1.17 3.91 5.88
CA ALA A 156 -1.97 5.02 5.38
C ALA A 156 -3.35 4.53 4.90
N MET A 157 -3.40 3.50 4.04
CA MET A 157 -4.65 2.90 3.56
C MET A 157 -5.53 2.42 4.71
N THR A 158 -4.95 1.67 5.66
CA THR A 158 -5.68 1.12 6.80
C THR A 158 -6.22 2.24 7.70
N MET A 159 -5.41 3.23 8.01
CA MET A 159 -5.83 4.37 8.83
C MET A 159 -6.97 5.16 8.18
N PHE A 160 -6.89 5.44 6.89
CA PHE A 160 -7.95 6.17 6.19
C PHE A 160 -9.27 5.40 6.22
N LEU A 161 -9.25 4.09 6.00
CA LEU A 161 -10.46 3.27 6.08
C LEU A 161 -11.05 3.22 7.49
N LEU A 162 -10.21 3.01 8.51
CA LEU A 162 -10.67 2.96 9.89
C LEU A 162 -11.22 4.32 10.37
N LEU A 163 -10.53 5.40 10.04
CA LEU A 163 -10.98 6.75 10.40
C LEU A 163 -12.30 7.09 9.70
N GLU A 164 -12.43 6.77 8.41
CA GLU A 164 -13.68 7.02 7.68
C GLU A 164 -14.84 6.23 8.25
N GLN A 165 -14.62 4.97 8.65
CA GLN A 165 -15.63 4.17 9.34
C GLN A 165 -16.07 4.82 10.66
N LEU A 166 -15.11 5.30 11.47
CA LEU A 166 -15.41 6.02 12.72
C LEU A 166 -16.21 7.30 12.45
N PHE A 167 -15.82 8.08 11.44
CA PHE A 167 -16.54 9.30 11.06
C PHE A 167 -17.91 8.99 10.46
N HIS A 168 -18.03 7.91 9.71
CA HIS A 168 -19.33 7.49 9.15
C HIS A 168 -20.30 7.13 10.26
N VAL A 169 -19.88 6.36 11.25
CA VAL A 169 -20.68 6.07 12.45
C VAL A 169 -21.07 7.36 13.18
N GLY A 170 -20.16 8.33 13.29
CA GLY A 170 -20.45 9.66 13.86
C GLY A 170 -21.42 10.48 13.02
N LYS A 171 -21.37 10.40 11.70
CA LYS A 171 -22.26 11.12 10.77
C LYS A 171 -23.67 10.58 10.71
N THR A 172 -23.88 9.30 11.01
CA THR A 172 -25.22 8.72 11.16
C THR A 172 -26.00 9.46 12.26
N VAL A 173 -25.28 10.10 13.20
CA VAL A 173 -25.87 10.92 14.28
C VAL A 173 -26.00 12.40 13.90
N VAL A 174 -25.24 12.93 12.93
CA VAL A 174 -25.09 14.39 12.71
C VAL A 174 -25.29 14.81 11.25
N ASN A 175 -26.20 14.23 10.52
CA ASN A 175 -26.66 14.73 9.24
C ASN A 175 -25.60 15.00 8.15
N ALA A 176 -25.59 14.21 7.15
CA ALA A 176 -24.53 13.98 6.24
C ALA A 176 -24.64 14.64 4.87
N ALA A 177 -23.69 15.42 4.51
CA ALA A 177 -23.28 15.51 3.12
C ALA A 177 -22.39 14.29 2.83
N GLY A 178 -22.85 13.29 2.12
CA GLY A 178 -22.19 12.01 1.87
C GLY A 178 -20.91 12.09 1.02
N LYS A 179 -19.93 12.86 1.48
CA LYS A 179 -18.61 12.96 0.82
C LYS A 179 -17.49 12.61 1.82
N PRO A 180 -16.45 11.92 1.38
CA PRO A 180 -15.29 11.55 2.19
C PRO A 180 -14.56 12.80 2.69
N PHE A 181 -15.02 13.33 3.83
CA PHE A 181 -14.57 14.61 4.36
C PHE A 181 -13.08 14.57 4.72
N LEU A 182 -12.63 13.50 5.36
CA LEU A 182 -11.25 13.43 5.87
C LEU A 182 -10.23 13.40 4.74
N VAL A 183 -10.41 12.52 3.76
CA VAL A 183 -9.50 12.39 2.62
C VAL A 183 -9.44 13.66 1.79
N GLN A 184 -10.59 14.27 1.53
CA GLN A 184 -10.62 15.52 0.78
C GLN A 184 -9.95 16.68 1.55
N THR A 185 -10.13 16.71 2.87
CA THR A 185 -9.48 17.71 3.73
C THR A 185 -7.96 17.54 3.74
N ILE A 186 -7.48 16.32 3.91
CA ILE A 186 -6.04 16.03 3.90
C ILE A 186 -5.44 16.33 2.52
N ARG A 187 -6.09 15.88 1.45
CA ARG A 187 -5.65 16.17 0.06
C ARG A 187 -5.54 17.67 -0.20
N ASN A 188 -6.53 18.44 0.25
CA ASN A 188 -6.49 19.90 0.09
C ASN A 188 -5.38 20.54 0.93
N ALA A 189 -5.16 20.06 2.17
CA ALA A 189 -4.10 20.55 3.03
C ALA A 189 -2.70 20.26 2.49
N ILE A 190 -2.50 19.09 1.88
CA ILE A 190 -1.22 18.73 1.23
C ILE A 190 -0.99 19.62 0.02
N LYS A 191 -1.99 19.77 -0.87
CA LYS A 191 -1.88 20.62 -2.06
C LYS A 191 -1.64 22.10 -1.75
N GLN A 192 -2.17 22.60 -0.62
CA GLN A 192 -1.93 24.00 -0.19
C GLN A 192 -0.50 24.24 0.32
N LYS A 193 0.22 23.21 0.75
CA LYS A 193 1.63 23.34 1.14
C LYS A 193 2.59 23.30 -0.04
N GLU A 194 2.12 22.85 -1.19
CA GLU A 194 2.89 22.75 -2.44
C GLU A 194 2.74 23.99 -3.35
N ALA A 195 1.83 24.88 -3.03
CA ALA A 195 1.58 26.14 -3.74
C ALA A 195 2.28 27.33 -3.05
#